data_c408b81f4a68ef3d7c0724b9ea701dd1
#
_entry.id   c408b81f4a68ef3d7c0724b9ea701dd1
#
_cell.length_a   1.000
_cell.length_b   1.000
_cell.length_c   1.000
_cell.angle_alpha   90.00
_cell.angle_beta   90.00
_cell.angle_gamma   90.00
#
_symmetry.space_group_name_H-M   'P 1'
#
loop_
_entity.id
_entity.type
_entity.pdbx_description
1 polymer ?
#
loop_
_entity_poly.entity_id
_entity_poly.type
_entity_poly.pdbx_seq_one_letter_code
_entity_poly.pdbx_strand_id
1 'polypeptide(L)'
;CHTYYHVYVTFLKELKLRAEADPAMKAGAATLVLSKMSNNFENLKSRVESTGLFEEVLEFDEKREDFFPELEKYREDTGSFLGNLKNRIRFTQEYARLEASYVPVDLRTYKDIYVYCDSDPIGYYLNQNHIRYHAVEDGLNCLKNFDAARYDNRGHFKIKAFLSMYLNLIFVQNGYGKYCMDMEVNDISAIRYPCPRYIELPRKPLEDRLTAEDKQLLLQAFVR
;
A
#
# COMPACT_ATOMS: atom_id res chain seq x y z
N CYS A 1 -5.64 -3.56 -0.76
CA CYS A 1 -6.42 -3.15 0.43
C CYS A 1 -6.35 -4.21 1.50
N HIS A 2 -6.02 -3.84 2.74
CA HIS A 2 -5.85 -4.76 3.88
C HIS A 2 -6.99 -4.65 4.91
N THR A 3 -7.76 -3.57 4.88
CA THR A 3 -8.83 -3.30 5.84
C THR A 3 -10.09 -2.79 5.16
N TYR A 4 -11.22 -2.85 5.85
CA TYR A 4 -12.46 -2.23 5.39
C TYR A 4 -12.32 -0.72 5.17
N TYR A 5 -11.50 -0.05 5.98
CA TYR A 5 -11.17 1.37 5.78
C TYR A 5 -10.46 1.62 4.45
N HIS A 6 -9.49 0.79 4.08
CA HIS A 6 -8.81 0.90 2.78
C HIS A 6 -9.79 0.74 1.62
N VAL A 7 -10.68 -0.23 1.69
CA VAL A 7 -11.72 -0.43 0.67
C VAL A 7 -12.64 0.78 0.59
N TYR A 8 -13.06 1.33 1.74
CA TYR A 8 -13.87 2.54 1.79
C TYR A 8 -13.19 3.74 1.12
N VAL A 9 -11.93 4.01 1.46
CA VAL A 9 -11.16 5.11 0.83
C VAL A 9 -10.99 4.86 -0.68
N THR A 10 -10.79 3.61 -1.10
CA THR A 10 -10.72 3.26 -2.53
C THR A 10 -12.03 3.55 -3.25
N PHE A 11 -13.18 3.26 -2.62
CA PHE A 11 -14.50 3.64 -3.16
C PHE A 11 -14.60 5.14 -3.35
N LEU A 12 -14.25 5.95 -2.36
CA LEU A 12 -14.30 7.41 -2.45
C LEU A 12 -13.44 7.93 -3.61
N LYS A 13 -12.26 7.36 -3.79
CA LYS A 13 -11.34 7.73 -4.88
C LYS A 13 -11.90 7.35 -6.25
N GLU A 14 -12.40 6.13 -6.40
CA GLU A 14 -12.95 5.65 -7.68
C GLU A 14 -14.20 6.43 -8.06
N LEU A 15 -15.10 6.72 -7.13
CA LEU A 15 -16.28 7.56 -7.37
C LEU A 15 -15.89 8.98 -7.81
N LYS A 16 -14.86 9.56 -7.18
CA LYS A 16 -14.31 10.85 -7.61
C LYS A 16 -13.77 10.77 -9.04
N LEU A 17 -12.95 9.77 -9.35
CA LEU A 17 -12.35 9.61 -10.68
C LEU A 17 -13.43 9.45 -11.76
N ARG A 18 -14.49 8.70 -11.48
CA ARG A 18 -15.63 8.55 -12.39
C ARG A 18 -16.38 9.86 -12.60
N ALA A 19 -16.57 10.65 -11.55
CA ALA A 19 -17.25 11.94 -11.66
C ALA A 19 -16.43 12.99 -12.43
N GLU A 20 -15.11 12.89 -12.41
CA GLU A 20 -14.19 13.80 -13.08
C GLU A 20 -13.77 13.30 -14.48
N ALA A 21 -14.09 12.04 -14.82
CA ALA A 21 -13.74 11.46 -16.13
C ALA A 21 -14.54 12.11 -17.27
N ASP A 22 -13.88 12.33 -18.40
CA ASP A 22 -14.56 12.70 -19.64
C ASP A 22 -15.57 11.58 -20.01
N PRO A 23 -16.85 11.91 -20.24
CA PRO A 23 -17.86 10.93 -20.67
C PRO A 23 -17.47 10.14 -21.94
N ALA A 24 -16.56 10.68 -22.76
CA ALA A 24 -16.02 9.99 -23.94
C ALA A 24 -14.92 8.97 -23.57
N MET A 25 -14.30 9.07 -22.40
CA MET A 25 -13.39 8.08 -21.85
C MET A 25 -14.21 7.11 -21.00
N LYS A 26 -14.26 5.83 -21.37
CA LYS A 26 -14.79 4.81 -20.45
C LYS A 26 -14.11 5.02 -19.09
N ALA A 27 -14.92 5.35 -18.09
CA ALA A 27 -14.44 5.44 -16.71
C ALA A 27 -13.54 4.23 -16.43
N GLY A 28 -12.34 4.50 -15.97
CA GLY A 28 -11.26 3.53 -15.99
C GLY A 28 -11.65 2.21 -15.34
N ALA A 29 -11.19 1.17 -15.92
CA ALA A 29 -11.27 -0.18 -15.44
C ALA A 29 -10.36 -0.35 -14.22
N ALA A 30 -10.83 0.08 -13.05
CA ALA A 30 -10.08 -0.11 -11.82
C ALA A 30 -10.22 -1.55 -11.34
N THR A 31 -9.10 -2.20 -11.04
CA THR A 31 -9.05 -3.49 -10.35
C THR A 31 -8.84 -3.26 -8.86
N LEU A 32 -9.74 -3.78 -8.03
CA LEU A 32 -9.57 -3.79 -6.58
C LEU A 32 -8.90 -5.08 -6.14
N VAL A 33 -7.82 -4.97 -5.36
CA VAL A 33 -7.12 -6.13 -4.79
C VAL A 33 -7.29 -6.15 -3.26
N LEU A 34 -7.87 -7.22 -2.74
CA LEU A 34 -8.12 -7.48 -1.33
C LEU A 34 -7.04 -8.39 -0.78
N SER A 35 -6.13 -7.87 0.03
CA SER A 35 -5.11 -8.70 0.70
C SER A 35 -5.71 -9.43 1.89
N LYS A 36 -5.55 -10.75 1.92
CA LYS A 36 -5.99 -11.62 3.01
C LYS A 36 -5.04 -11.65 4.20
N MET A 37 -3.94 -10.94 4.14
CA MET A 37 -2.91 -10.97 5.20
C MET A 37 -3.44 -10.50 6.56
N SER A 38 -4.32 -9.49 6.59
CA SER A 38 -4.85 -8.89 7.82
C SER A 38 -6.32 -9.18 8.06
N ASN A 39 -7.09 -9.48 7.01
CA ASN A 39 -8.54 -9.71 7.07
C ASN A 39 -8.97 -10.78 6.10
N ASN A 40 -9.92 -11.61 6.51
CA ASN A 40 -10.56 -12.57 5.61
C ASN A 40 -11.67 -11.94 4.73
N PHE A 41 -12.04 -10.68 5.00
CA PHE A 41 -13.09 -9.90 4.32
C PHE A 41 -14.45 -10.60 4.17
N GLU A 42 -14.61 -11.84 4.61
CA GLU A 42 -15.83 -12.63 4.47
C GLU A 42 -16.42 -12.54 3.04
N ASN A 43 -17.67 -12.03 2.92
CA ASN A 43 -18.35 -11.85 1.65
C ASN A 43 -18.11 -10.47 1.00
N LEU A 44 -17.12 -9.71 1.44
CA LEU A 44 -16.89 -8.36 0.91
C LEU A 44 -16.60 -8.37 -0.59
N LYS A 45 -15.82 -9.34 -1.07
CA LYS A 45 -15.53 -9.48 -2.50
C LYS A 45 -16.81 -9.49 -3.34
N SER A 46 -17.72 -10.41 -3.07
CA SER A 46 -18.96 -10.54 -3.85
C SER A 46 -19.87 -9.30 -3.73
N ARG A 47 -19.90 -8.65 -2.57
CA ARG A 47 -20.66 -7.41 -2.39
C ARG A 47 -20.06 -6.25 -3.18
N VAL A 48 -18.74 -6.13 -3.21
CA VAL A 48 -18.05 -5.11 -4.02
C VAL A 48 -18.25 -5.39 -5.51
N GLU A 49 -18.11 -6.62 -5.96
CA GLU A 49 -18.39 -7.02 -7.34
C GLU A 49 -19.81 -6.65 -7.75
N SER A 50 -20.80 -6.85 -6.87
CA SER A 50 -22.20 -6.53 -7.15
C SER A 50 -22.47 -5.04 -7.34
N THR A 51 -21.61 -4.14 -6.87
CA THR A 51 -21.73 -2.69 -7.09
C THR A 51 -21.44 -2.28 -8.53
N GLY A 52 -20.69 -3.08 -9.28
CA GLY A 52 -20.20 -2.70 -10.62
C GLY A 52 -19.24 -1.50 -10.63
N LEU A 53 -18.73 -1.10 -9.46
CA LEU A 53 -17.80 0.04 -9.35
C LEU A 53 -16.41 -0.29 -9.89
N PHE A 54 -15.98 -1.53 -9.76
CA PHE A 54 -14.67 -2.02 -10.22
C PHE A 54 -14.88 -2.98 -11.39
N GLU A 55 -13.95 -2.98 -12.34
CA GLU A 55 -13.97 -3.97 -13.43
C GLU A 55 -13.70 -5.38 -12.90
N GLU A 56 -12.79 -5.47 -11.93
CA GLU A 56 -12.41 -6.73 -11.32
C GLU A 56 -12.10 -6.56 -9.83
N VAL A 57 -12.43 -7.59 -9.03
CA VAL A 57 -12.06 -7.67 -7.62
C VAL A 57 -11.28 -8.95 -7.39
N LEU A 58 -10.02 -8.82 -7.04
CA LEU A 58 -9.11 -9.92 -6.81
C LEU A 58 -8.84 -10.14 -5.32
N GLU A 59 -8.52 -11.37 -4.97
CA GLU A 59 -7.97 -11.70 -3.66
C GLU A 59 -6.46 -11.94 -3.79
N PHE A 60 -5.73 -11.42 -2.82
CA PHE A 60 -4.29 -11.56 -2.74
C PHE A 60 -3.92 -12.29 -1.44
N ASP A 61 -3.40 -13.49 -1.57
CA ASP A 61 -2.91 -14.31 -0.45
C ASP A 61 -1.48 -13.88 -0.08
N GLU A 62 -1.34 -12.60 0.26
CA GLU A 62 -0.09 -11.96 0.63
C GLU A 62 0.51 -12.60 1.88
N LYS A 63 1.80 -12.94 1.84
CA LYS A 63 2.48 -13.67 2.90
C LYS A 63 3.40 -12.76 3.72
N ARG A 64 3.24 -12.82 5.04
CA ARG A 64 4.16 -12.14 5.96
C ARG A 64 5.54 -12.81 5.94
N GLU A 65 6.52 -12.08 6.41
CA GLU A 65 7.91 -12.52 6.46
C GLU A 65 8.13 -13.80 7.28
N ASP A 66 7.29 -14.09 8.28
CA ASP A 66 7.32 -15.30 9.11
C ASP A 66 6.83 -16.56 8.39
N PHE A 67 6.15 -16.39 7.26
CA PHE A 67 5.80 -17.49 6.38
C PHE A 67 7.02 -18.07 5.64
N PHE A 68 8.10 -17.31 5.52
CA PHE A 68 9.28 -17.68 4.75
C PHE A 68 10.49 -17.97 5.66
N PRO A 69 10.75 -19.22 6.07
CA PRO A 69 11.87 -19.55 6.94
C PRO A 69 13.23 -19.19 6.33
N GLU A 70 13.31 -19.08 5.00
CA GLU A 70 14.53 -18.65 4.29
C GLU A 70 15.00 -17.25 4.67
N LEU A 71 14.11 -16.41 5.20
CA LEU A 71 14.41 -15.03 5.59
C LEU A 71 15.09 -14.93 6.97
N GLU A 72 14.94 -15.93 7.83
CA GLU A 72 15.46 -15.89 9.21
C GLU A 72 16.96 -15.64 9.28
N LYS A 73 17.74 -16.31 8.42
CA LYS A 73 19.21 -16.15 8.36
C LYS A 73 19.68 -14.71 8.10
N TYR A 74 18.80 -13.85 7.57
CA TYR A 74 19.11 -12.44 7.30
C TYR A 74 18.71 -11.51 8.44
N ARG A 75 18.03 -12.01 9.48
CA ARG A 75 17.63 -11.26 10.68
C ARG A 75 18.67 -11.34 11.79
N GLU A 76 19.59 -12.29 11.70
CA GLU A 76 20.64 -12.48 12.71
C GLU A 76 21.56 -11.25 12.77
N ASP A 77 21.89 -10.82 14.00
CA ASP A 77 22.89 -9.79 14.22
C ASP A 77 24.29 -10.38 14.00
N THR A 78 24.98 -9.87 13.02
CA THR A 78 26.36 -10.30 12.68
C THR A 78 27.41 -9.68 13.59
N GLY A 79 27.03 -8.80 14.53
CA GLY A 79 27.95 -8.04 15.37
C GLY A 79 28.70 -6.92 14.62
N SER A 80 28.42 -6.69 13.34
CA SER A 80 29.06 -5.63 12.57
C SER A 80 28.05 -4.85 11.72
N PHE A 81 28.27 -3.54 11.61
CA PHE A 81 27.41 -2.67 10.78
C PHE A 81 27.35 -3.12 9.31
N LEU A 82 28.47 -3.46 8.71
CA LEU A 82 28.54 -3.90 7.31
C LEU A 82 27.86 -5.26 7.10
N GLY A 83 28.03 -6.18 8.06
CA GLY A 83 27.35 -7.48 8.05
C GLY A 83 25.83 -7.31 8.11
N ASN A 84 25.35 -6.50 9.04
CA ASN A 84 23.93 -6.23 9.21
C ASN A 84 23.34 -5.52 7.99
N LEU A 85 24.06 -4.57 7.40
CA LEU A 85 23.62 -3.91 6.17
C LEU A 85 23.51 -4.91 5.00
N LYS A 86 24.50 -5.79 4.85
CA LYS A 86 24.48 -6.85 3.83
C LYS A 86 23.30 -7.79 4.03
N ASN A 87 23.04 -8.21 5.27
CA ASN A 87 21.88 -9.03 5.59
C ASN A 87 20.56 -8.32 5.26
N ARG A 88 20.44 -7.02 5.61
CA ARG A 88 19.23 -6.25 5.28
C ARG A 88 19.02 -6.11 3.77
N ILE A 89 20.05 -5.92 2.98
CA ILE A 89 19.96 -5.88 1.52
C ILE A 89 19.46 -7.22 0.98
N ARG A 90 20.07 -8.32 1.43
CA ARG A 90 19.66 -9.67 1.01
C ARG A 90 18.23 -10.01 1.44
N PHE A 91 17.86 -9.66 2.66
CA PHE A 91 16.49 -9.81 3.14
C PHE A 91 15.50 -9.12 2.19
N THR A 92 15.78 -7.86 1.84
CA THR A 92 14.90 -7.06 0.97
C THR A 92 14.72 -7.73 -0.41
N GLN A 93 15.81 -8.20 -1.00
CA GLN A 93 15.77 -8.85 -2.31
C GLN A 93 15.07 -10.20 -2.27
N GLU A 94 15.38 -11.00 -1.27
CA GLU A 94 14.82 -12.35 -1.14
C GLU A 94 13.34 -12.32 -0.81
N TYR A 95 12.91 -11.40 0.08
CA TYR A 95 11.50 -11.26 0.41
C TYR A 95 10.68 -10.86 -0.81
N ALA A 96 11.14 -9.90 -1.59
CA ALA A 96 10.47 -9.51 -2.83
C ALA A 96 10.39 -10.67 -3.85
N ARG A 97 11.43 -11.50 -3.92
CA ARG A 97 11.47 -12.68 -4.82
C ARG A 97 10.47 -13.75 -4.38
N LEU A 98 10.40 -14.03 -3.08
CA LEU A 98 9.48 -15.02 -2.51
C LEU A 98 8.02 -14.58 -2.68
N GLU A 99 7.73 -13.30 -2.44
CA GLU A 99 6.40 -12.74 -2.58
C GLU A 99 5.89 -12.73 -4.02
N ALA A 100 6.79 -12.67 -5.01
CA ALA A 100 6.43 -12.58 -6.43
C ALA A 100 5.47 -13.68 -6.90
N SER A 101 5.53 -14.88 -6.31
CA SER A 101 4.66 -16.01 -6.67
C SER A 101 3.22 -15.87 -6.16
N TYR A 102 2.97 -14.95 -5.23
CA TYR A 102 1.65 -14.71 -4.64
C TYR A 102 0.94 -13.52 -5.26
N VAL A 103 1.67 -12.62 -5.95
CA VAL A 103 1.07 -11.44 -6.59
C VAL A 103 0.07 -11.88 -7.66
N PRO A 104 -1.22 -11.48 -7.55
CA PRO A 104 -2.29 -12.10 -8.32
C PRO A 104 -2.34 -11.68 -9.80
N VAL A 105 -1.64 -10.59 -10.16
CA VAL A 105 -1.66 -10.01 -11.51
C VAL A 105 -0.30 -9.42 -11.88
N ASP A 106 -0.03 -9.26 -13.17
CA ASP A 106 1.13 -8.46 -13.60
C ASP A 106 0.87 -6.97 -13.39
N LEU A 107 1.41 -6.44 -12.30
CA LEU A 107 1.24 -5.03 -11.93
C LEU A 107 1.83 -4.06 -12.95
N ARG A 108 2.70 -4.50 -13.87
CA ARG A 108 3.26 -3.65 -14.93
C ARG A 108 2.25 -3.27 -16.01
N THR A 109 1.11 -3.96 -16.06
CA THR A 109 0.03 -3.67 -17.02
C THR A 109 -0.84 -2.49 -16.58
N TYR A 110 -0.74 -2.08 -15.33
CA TYR A 110 -1.50 -0.96 -14.79
C TYR A 110 -0.74 0.35 -14.93
N LYS A 111 -1.48 1.41 -15.27
CA LYS A 111 -0.93 2.77 -15.40
C LYS A 111 -0.60 3.36 -14.02
N ASP A 112 -1.54 3.25 -13.10
CA ASP A 112 -1.45 3.79 -11.74
C ASP A 112 -1.76 2.68 -10.72
N ILE A 113 -0.92 2.55 -9.72
CA ILE A 113 -1.03 1.53 -8.67
C ILE A 113 -1.08 2.24 -7.32
N TYR A 114 -2.12 1.98 -6.53
CA TYR A 114 -2.31 2.54 -5.19
C TYR A 114 -2.18 1.44 -4.15
N VAL A 115 -1.27 1.63 -3.19
CA VAL A 115 -0.96 0.63 -2.16
C VAL A 115 -1.17 1.22 -0.78
N TYR A 116 -2.08 0.62 -0.03
CA TYR A 116 -2.19 0.87 1.40
C TYR A 116 -1.16 0.03 2.13
N CYS A 117 -0.54 0.57 3.18
CA CYS A 117 0.51 -0.13 3.89
C CYS A 117 1.64 -0.60 2.97
N ASP A 118 2.36 0.34 2.34
CA ASP A 118 3.53 -0.03 1.54
C ASP A 118 4.65 -0.69 2.36
N SER A 119 4.47 -0.76 3.68
CA SER A 119 5.31 -1.53 4.60
C SER A 119 5.20 -3.05 4.44
N ASP A 120 4.13 -3.52 3.86
CA ASP A 120 3.84 -4.93 3.71
C ASP A 120 4.62 -5.55 2.53
N PRO A 121 4.57 -6.85 2.33
CA PRO A 121 5.34 -7.57 1.30
C PRO A 121 5.24 -6.96 -0.08
N ILE A 122 4.06 -6.43 -0.44
CA ILE A 122 3.85 -5.77 -1.73
C ILE A 122 4.80 -4.58 -1.94
N GLY A 123 5.14 -3.83 -0.89
CA GLY A 123 6.10 -2.72 -0.96
C GLY A 123 7.50 -3.20 -1.35
N TYR A 124 7.94 -4.32 -0.78
CA TYR A 124 9.22 -4.97 -1.16
C TYR A 124 9.19 -5.40 -2.63
N TYR A 125 8.12 -6.08 -3.04
CA TYR A 125 7.94 -6.54 -4.41
C TYR A 125 8.00 -5.39 -5.43
N LEU A 126 7.21 -4.34 -5.21
CA LEU A 126 7.14 -3.19 -6.11
C LEU A 126 8.50 -2.51 -6.27
N ASN A 127 9.19 -2.26 -5.17
CA ASN A 127 10.49 -1.59 -5.21
C ASN A 127 11.57 -2.44 -5.87
N GLN A 128 11.66 -3.73 -5.57
CA GLN A 128 12.67 -4.61 -6.19
C GLN A 128 12.39 -4.89 -7.67
N ASN A 129 11.12 -4.86 -8.10
CA ASN A 129 10.74 -5.00 -9.50
C ASN A 129 10.68 -3.68 -10.28
N HIS A 130 11.06 -2.56 -9.66
CA HIS A 130 11.11 -1.23 -10.27
C HIS A 130 9.75 -0.74 -10.77
N ILE A 131 8.68 -1.12 -10.08
CA ILE A 131 7.31 -0.75 -10.40
C ILE A 131 6.95 0.50 -9.62
N ARG A 132 6.52 1.56 -10.30
CA ARG A 132 6.08 2.81 -9.68
C ARG A 132 4.70 2.62 -9.05
N TYR A 133 4.50 3.26 -7.89
CA TYR A 133 3.23 3.21 -7.17
C TYR A 133 3.02 4.47 -6.34
N HIS A 134 1.78 4.70 -5.99
CA HIS A 134 1.33 5.66 -4.99
C HIS A 134 1.06 4.92 -3.68
N ALA A 135 1.60 5.41 -2.58
CA ALA A 135 1.22 4.91 -1.28
C ALA A 135 -0.02 5.67 -0.76
N VAL A 136 -0.79 5.03 0.08
CA VAL A 136 -1.94 5.64 0.77
C VAL A 136 -1.83 5.33 2.25
N GLU A 137 -2.17 6.29 3.10
CA GLU A 137 -2.09 6.12 4.55
C GLU A 137 -2.90 4.92 5.05
N ASP A 138 -2.35 4.24 6.04
CA ASP A 138 -2.98 3.15 6.78
C ASP A 138 -3.70 3.67 8.05
N GLY A 139 -4.44 4.76 7.91
CA GLY A 139 -5.19 5.35 9.01
C GLY A 139 -4.29 5.79 10.17
N LEU A 140 -4.64 5.39 11.41
CA LEU A 140 -3.97 5.85 12.62
C LEU A 140 -2.50 5.47 12.76
N ASN A 141 -2.04 4.44 12.05
CA ASN A 141 -0.64 4.03 12.08
C ASN A 141 0.29 5.10 11.53
N CYS A 142 -0.12 5.78 10.47
CA CYS A 142 0.64 6.89 9.91
C CYS A 142 0.72 8.08 10.85
N LEU A 143 -0.32 8.29 11.68
CA LEU A 143 -0.41 9.46 12.56
C LEU A 143 0.28 9.25 13.89
N LYS A 144 0.00 8.13 14.58
CA LYS A 144 0.46 7.90 15.96
C LYS A 144 1.83 7.27 16.03
N ASN A 145 2.13 6.40 15.08
CA ASN A 145 3.28 5.51 15.12
C ASN A 145 4.22 5.75 13.94
N PHE A 146 4.27 6.99 13.43
CA PHE A 146 5.18 7.30 12.35
C PHE A 146 6.62 6.92 12.68
N ASP A 147 7.06 7.16 13.91
CA ASP A 147 8.36 6.69 14.40
C ASP A 147 8.35 5.20 14.71
N ALA A 148 7.20 4.63 15.10
CA ALA A 148 7.04 3.21 15.36
C ALA A 148 6.78 2.42 14.06
N ALA A 149 6.17 3.01 13.04
CA ALA A 149 6.15 2.44 11.69
C ALA A 149 7.57 2.29 11.12
N ARG A 150 8.54 2.90 11.77
CA ARG A 150 9.98 2.75 11.56
C ARG A 150 10.64 1.92 12.65
N TYR A 151 9.90 1.10 13.34
CA TYR A 151 10.39 0.27 14.45
C TYR A 151 11.52 -0.67 14.03
N ASP A 152 11.54 -1.10 12.78
CA ASP A 152 12.62 -1.85 12.19
C ASP A 152 13.90 -1.00 12.02
N ASN A 153 13.79 0.31 12.15
CA ASN A 153 14.86 1.26 12.03
C ASN A 153 15.45 1.68 13.37
N ARG A 154 15.73 0.75 14.24
CA ARG A 154 16.40 0.98 15.54
C ARG A 154 17.70 1.78 15.35
N GLY A 155 17.58 3.10 15.22
CA GLY A 155 18.66 4.01 14.93
C GLY A 155 19.00 4.13 13.42
N HIS A 156 19.78 5.14 13.09
CA HIS A 156 20.28 5.42 11.74
C HIS A 156 19.20 5.62 10.66
N PHE A 157 18.00 6.08 11.03
CA PHE A 157 16.88 6.25 10.09
C PHE A 157 17.26 7.04 8.83
N LYS A 158 17.99 8.18 8.98
CA LYS A 158 18.39 9.01 7.84
C LYS A 158 19.23 8.24 6.81
N ILE A 159 20.13 7.38 7.27
CA ILE A 159 20.96 6.54 6.40
C ILE A 159 20.08 5.51 5.69
N LYS A 160 19.21 4.82 6.44
CA LYS A 160 18.30 3.82 5.88
C LYS A 160 17.34 4.44 4.86
N ALA A 161 16.77 5.60 5.16
CA ALA A 161 15.92 6.35 4.24
C ALA A 161 16.67 6.72 2.95
N PHE A 162 17.91 7.17 3.05
CA PHE A 162 18.76 7.45 1.89
C PHE A 162 19.01 6.19 1.05
N LEU A 163 19.39 5.09 1.68
CA LEU A 163 19.64 3.80 1.00
C LEU A 163 18.39 3.27 0.29
N SER A 164 17.20 3.51 0.87
CA SER A 164 15.92 3.13 0.28
C SER A 164 15.53 4.05 -0.87
N MET A 165 15.39 5.35 -0.60
CA MET A 165 14.84 6.33 -1.55
C MET A 165 15.69 6.53 -2.80
N TYR A 166 17.01 6.50 -2.65
CA TYR A 166 17.93 6.84 -3.75
C TYR A 166 18.62 5.63 -4.36
N LEU A 167 19.02 4.66 -3.55
CA LEU A 167 19.82 3.54 -4.01
C LEU A 167 19.03 2.24 -4.21
N ASN A 168 17.81 2.13 -3.66
CA ASN A 168 16.99 0.92 -3.68
C ASN A 168 17.70 -0.33 -3.12
N LEU A 169 18.65 -0.13 -2.20
CA LEU A 169 19.39 -1.23 -1.60
C LEU A 169 18.61 -1.96 -0.52
N ILE A 170 17.77 -1.20 0.21
CA ILE A 170 16.85 -1.71 1.22
C ILE A 170 15.49 -1.09 0.98
N PHE A 171 14.46 -1.64 1.62
CA PHE A 171 13.15 -1.03 1.61
C PHE A 171 12.84 -0.41 2.98
N VAL A 172 12.35 0.84 2.96
CA VAL A 172 11.80 1.56 4.11
C VAL A 172 10.39 2.01 3.75
N GLN A 173 9.45 1.67 4.59
CA GLN A 173 8.02 1.88 4.42
C GLN A 173 7.58 3.35 4.52
N ASN A 174 6.28 3.59 4.31
CA ASN A 174 5.62 4.90 4.44
C ASN A 174 6.21 5.96 3.53
N GLY A 175 6.26 5.66 2.23
CA GLY A 175 6.67 6.60 1.20
C GLY A 175 8.19 6.71 0.99
N TYR A 176 9.00 5.97 1.72
CA TYR A 176 10.47 5.99 1.58
C TYR A 176 11.01 4.98 0.56
N GLY A 177 10.17 4.22 -0.11
CA GLY A 177 10.59 3.35 -1.21
C GLY A 177 11.05 4.15 -2.43
N LYS A 178 12.06 3.68 -3.17
CA LYS A 178 12.57 4.40 -4.35
C LYS A 178 11.50 4.62 -5.41
N TYR A 179 10.64 3.64 -5.62
CA TYR A 179 9.60 3.66 -6.65
C TYR A 179 8.25 4.16 -6.16
N CYS A 180 8.14 4.54 -4.87
CA CYS A 180 7.01 5.29 -4.36
C CYS A 180 7.06 6.72 -4.93
N MET A 181 6.05 7.10 -5.70
CA MET A 181 5.98 8.43 -6.32
C MET A 181 5.56 9.49 -5.30
N ASP A 182 4.52 9.19 -4.57
CA ASP A 182 3.97 10.00 -3.49
C ASP A 182 3.23 9.11 -2.47
N MET A 183 2.80 9.72 -1.37
CA MET A 183 1.93 9.07 -0.40
C MET A 183 0.81 10.00 0.00
N GLU A 184 -0.42 9.59 -0.31
CA GLU A 184 -1.63 10.30 0.05
C GLU A 184 -1.95 10.13 1.54
N VAL A 185 -2.10 11.24 2.24
CA VAL A 185 -2.49 11.28 3.65
C VAL A 185 -3.69 12.18 3.86
N ASN A 186 -4.52 11.88 4.84
CA ASN A 186 -5.72 12.66 5.12
C ASN A 186 -5.38 14.06 5.66
N ASP A 187 -4.36 14.16 6.51
CA ASP A 187 -3.95 15.41 7.17
C ASP A 187 -2.44 15.36 7.47
N ILE A 188 -1.66 16.11 6.72
CA ILE A 188 -0.20 16.20 6.92
C ILE A 188 0.13 16.83 8.26
N SER A 189 -0.67 17.79 8.74
CA SER A 189 -0.40 18.51 9.98
C SER A 189 -0.48 17.61 11.22
N ALA A 190 -1.21 16.50 11.12
CA ALA A 190 -1.29 15.50 12.18
C ALA A 190 -0.07 14.57 12.25
N ILE A 191 0.85 14.64 11.28
CA ILE A 191 2.02 13.76 11.18
C ILE A 191 3.25 14.50 11.70
N ARG A 192 3.84 13.99 12.79
CA ARG A 192 4.99 14.63 13.45
C ARG A 192 6.23 14.76 12.55
N TYR A 193 6.51 13.75 11.73
CA TYR A 193 7.67 13.69 10.85
C TYR A 193 7.27 13.22 9.45
N PRO A 194 6.63 14.09 8.64
CA PRO A 194 6.18 13.71 7.32
C PRO A 194 7.36 13.42 6.37
N CYS A 195 7.18 12.42 5.51
CA CYS A 195 8.06 12.20 4.39
C CYS A 195 7.89 13.34 3.36
N PRO A 196 8.95 13.80 2.69
CA PRO A 196 8.85 14.83 1.65
C PRO A 196 7.91 14.50 0.49
N ARG A 197 7.52 13.23 0.34
CA ARG A 197 6.60 12.75 -0.71
C ARG A 197 5.13 12.71 -0.27
N TYR A 198 4.83 13.11 0.95
CA TYR A 198 3.45 13.15 1.40
C TYR A 198 2.68 14.27 0.71
N ILE A 199 1.50 13.92 0.21
CA ILE A 199 0.52 14.84 -0.35
C ILE A 199 -0.76 14.73 0.47
N GLU A 200 -1.41 15.88 0.69
CA GLU A 200 -2.65 15.90 1.46
C GLU A 200 -3.85 15.64 0.54
N LEU A 201 -4.63 14.63 0.89
CA LEU A 201 -5.91 14.32 0.26
C LEU A 201 -6.98 14.10 1.33
N PRO A 202 -7.63 15.17 1.82
CA PRO A 202 -8.62 15.09 2.87
C PRO A 202 -9.82 14.23 2.45
N ARG A 203 -10.27 13.32 3.32
CA ARG A 203 -11.39 12.41 3.02
C ARG A 203 -12.73 13.12 3.05
N LYS A 204 -12.89 14.08 3.97
CA LYS A 204 -14.15 14.81 4.14
C LYS A 204 -14.67 15.47 2.84
N PRO A 205 -13.87 16.19 2.04
CA PRO A 205 -14.32 16.72 0.76
C PRO A 205 -14.73 15.63 -0.25
N LEU A 206 -14.16 14.43 -0.18
CA LEU A 206 -14.57 13.30 -1.02
C LEU A 206 -15.96 12.80 -0.60
N GLU A 207 -16.20 12.67 0.70
CA GLU A 207 -17.50 12.28 1.27
C GLU A 207 -18.62 13.30 0.96
N ASP A 208 -18.31 14.60 1.06
CA ASP A 208 -19.26 15.68 0.84
C ASP A 208 -19.77 15.76 -0.63
N ARG A 209 -19.03 15.17 -1.57
CA ARG A 209 -19.39 15.10 -2.99
C ARG A 209 -20.28 13.92 -3.35
N LEU A 210 -20.46 12.95 -2.45
CA LEU A 210 -21.21 11.73 -2.72
C LEU A 210 -22.68 12.04 -3.03
N THR A 211 -23.12 11.58 -4.18
CA THR A 211 -24.52 11.60 -4.60
C THR A 211 -25.35 10.58 -3.80
N ALA A 212 -26.66 10.59 -3.98
CA ALA A 212 -27.52 9.56 -3.40
C ALA A 212 -27.20 8.16 -3.98
N GLU A 213 -26.88 8.08 -5.27
CA GLU A 213 -26.47 6.85 -5.94
C GLU A 213 -25.15 6.32 -5.40
N ASP A 214 -24.13 7.19 -5.24
CA ASP A 214 -22.85 6.81 -4.64
C ASP A 214 -23.00 6.23 -3.23
N LYS A 215 -23.88 6.84 -2.42
CA LYS A 215 -24.20 6.34 -1.07
C LYS A 215 -24.86 4.97 -1.12
N GLN A 216 -25.69 4.69 -2.12
CA GLN A 216 -26.29 3.36 -2.30
C GLN A 216 -25.23 2.31 -2.64
N LEU A 217 -24.25 2.63 -3.50
CA LEU A 217 -23.13 1.72 -3.78
C LEU A 217 -22.33 1.39 -2.52
N LEU A 218 -22.05 2.41 -1.68
CA LEU A 218 -21.40 2.20 -0.39
C LEU A 218 -22.22 1.31 0.54
N LEU A 219 -23.53 1.56 0.65
CA LEU A 219 -24.41 0.71 1.47
C LEU A 219 -24.42 -0.72 0.97
N GLN A 220 -24.49 -0.94 -0.34
CA GLN A 220 -24.46 -2.28 -0.95
C GLN A 220 -23.15 -3.02 -0.64
N ALA A 221 -22.03 -2.34 -0.65
CA ALA A 221 -20.72 -2.95 -0.35
C ALA A 221 -20.53 -3.22 1.15
N PHE A 222 -20.96 -2.31 2.05
CA PHE A 222 -20.53 -2.34 3.45
C PHE A 222 -21.63 -2.73 4.45
N VAL A 223 -22.92 -2.60 4.10
CA VAL A 223 -24.02 -2.98 4.98
C VAL A 223 -24.50 -4.40 4.65
N ARG A 224 -24.70 -5.20 5.70
CA ARG A 224 -25.17 -6.58 5.61
C ARG A 224 -26.70 -6.64 5.58
#